data_1e2d478196bb4bf86435d531edf37a72
#
_entry.id   1e2d478196bb4bf86435d531edf37a72
#
_cell.length_a   1.000
_cell.length_b   1.000
_cell.length_c   1.000
_cell.angle_alpha   90.00
_cell.angle_beta   90.00
_cell.angle_gamma   90.00
#
_symmetry.space_group_name_H-M   'P 1'
#
loop_
_entity.id
_entity.type
_entity.pdbx_description
1 polymer ?
#
loop_
_entity_poly.entity_id
_entity_poly.type
_entity_poly.pdbx_seq_one_letter_code
_entity_poly.pdbx_strand_id
1 'polypeptide(L)'
;CMAMFALDSLRSRVPRVMITRVIVPIMCALVVLSTGYSLTTFRARSLEGMHGLDGTAFLNNEDPYMYQVVEWVRNNTNPSTVVLEATGGSYTNYSRVSTYAGRPTVLGWQGHELQWRLGQPDALRELSERMRDVSRAYSGLDRDALLELLRKYSVSYIVYGSSERQMQAEEGIDPRDPFKGKLIAVARFGDYIIYKSP
;
A
#
# COMPACT_ATOMS: atom_id res chain seq x y z
N CYS A 1 -4.34 -5.51 35.99
CA CYS A 1 -3.75 -5.21 37.31
C CYS A 1 -3.39 -3.74 37.53
N MET A 2 -2.75 -3.04 36.58
CA MET A 2 -2.39 -1.59 36.75
C MET A 2 -3.61 -0.66 36.91
N ALA A 3 -4.68 -0.85 36.17
CA ALA A 3 -5.88 -0.03 36.26
C ALA A 3 -6.59 -0.12 37.63
N MET A 4 -6.60 -1.31 38.26
CA MET A 4 -7.16 -1.47 39.61
C MET A 4 -6.31 -0.80 40.68
N PHE A 5 -4.99 -0.84 40.56
CA PHE A 5 -4.07 -0.16 41.49
C PHE A 5 -4.21 1.37 41.40
N ALA A 6 -4.38 1.93 40.18
CA ALA A 6 -4.60 3.34 39.97
C ALA A 6 -5.95 3.80 40.54
N LEU A 7 -7.00 3.01 40.40
CA LEU A 7 -8.33 3.29 40.97
C LEU A 7 -8.32 3.26 42.49
N ASP A 8 -7.61 2.32 43.10
CA ASP A 8 -7.55 2.19 44.58
C ASP A 8 -6.72 3.33 45.21
N SER A 9 -5.60 3.72 44.54
CA SER A 9 -4.80 4.87 44.92
C SER A 9 -5.55 6.21 44.79
N LEU A 10 -6.38 6.36 43.77
CA LEU A 10 -7.24 7.55 43.58
C LEU A 10 -8.36 7.60 44.63
N ARG A 11 -8.95 6.45 44.98
CA ARG A 11 -10.05 6.36 45.98
C ARG A 11 -9.63 6.78 47.40
N SER A 12 -8.34 6.60 47.74
CA SER A 12 -7.80 6.99 49.06
C SER A 12 -7.42 8.48 49.16
N ARG A 13 -7.26 9.18 48.04
CA ARG A 13 -6.79 10.57 48.00
C ARG A 13 -7.83 11.60 47.60
N VAL A 14 -8.98 11.18 47.06
CA VAL A 14 -9.98 12.08 46.47
C VAL A 14 -11.30 11.98 47.29
N PRO A 15 -11.88 13.12 47.73
CA PRO A 15 -13.15 13.12 48.41
C PRO A 15 -14.26 12.45 47.58
N ARG A 16 -15.08 11.58 48.19
CA ARG A 16 -16.18 10.87 47.49
C ARG A 16 -17.10 11.83 46.73
N VAL A 17 -17.35 13.01 47.29
CA VAL A 17 -18.17 14.04 46.62
C VAL A 17 -17.58 14.49 45.30
N MET A 18 -16.26 14.59 45.20
CA MET A 18 -15.59 14.97 43.97
C MET A 18 -15.65 13.86 42.93
N ILE A 19 -15.54 12.60 43.36
CA ILE A 19 -15.68 11.44 42.47
C ILE A 19 -17.07 11.42 41.84
N THR A 20 -18.13 11.50 42.67
CA THR A 20 -19.51 11.35 42.17
C THR A 20 -20.03 12.57 41.43
N ARG A 21 -19.64 13.78 41.82
CA ARG A 21 -20.18 15.02 41.21
C ARG A 21 -19.34 15.60 40.08
N VAL A 22 -18.07 15.21 39.98
CA VAL A 22 -17.19 15.74 38.95
C VAL A 22 -16.63 14.64 38.05
N ILE A 23 -15.97 13.65 38.64
CA ILE A 23 -15.24 12.65 37.85
C ILE A 23 -16.24 11.73 37.08
N VAL A 24 -17.26 11.23 37.74
CA VAL A 24 -18.24 10.34 37.10
C VAL A 24 -19.00 11.03 35.96
N PRO A 25 -19.54 12.27 36.12
CA PRO A 25 -20.15 12.97 34.99
C PRO A 25 -19.22 13.23 33.83
N ILE A 26 -17.96 13.60 34.10
CA ILE A 26 -16.94 13.80 33.04
C ILE A 26 -16.68 12.48 32.30
N MET A 27 -16.50 11.38 33.02
CA MET A 27 -16.30 10.06 32.40
C MET A 27 -17.51 9.63 31.57
N CYS A 28 -18.73 9.84 32.09
CA CYS A 28 -19.95 9.58 31.34
C CYS A 28 -20.03 10.43 30.08
N ALA A 29 -19.71 11.73 30.16
CA ALA A 29 -19.70 12.60 29.01
C ALA A 29 -18.66 12.15 27.95
N LEU A 30 -17.45 11.75 28.37
CA LEU A 30 -16.44 11.21 27.47
C LEU A 30 -16.88 9.92 26.76
N VAL A 31 -17.54 9.02 27.51
CA VAL A 31 -18.11 7.78 26.93
C VAL A 31 -19.20 8.12 25.91
N VAL A 32 -20.12 9.02 26.22
CA VAL A 32 -21.17 9.45 25.30
C VAL A 32 -20.59 10.10 24.04
N LEU A 33 -19.61 10.99 24.19
CA LEU A 33 -18.93 11.65 23.07
C LEU A 33 -18.19 10.63 22.19
N SER A 34 -17.45 9.70 22.79
CA SER A 34 -16.72 8.67 22.03
C SER A 34 -17.67 7.72 21.30
N THR A 35 -18.77 7.34 21.91
CA THR A 35 -19.81 6.50 21.28
C THR A 35 -20.51 7.26 20.15
N GLY A 36 -20.85 8.53 20.37
CA GLY A 36 -21.45 9.40 19.36
C GLY A 36 -20.54 9.56 18.13
N TYR A 37 -19.25 9.78 18.34
CA TYR A 37 -18.27 9.82 17.25
C TYR A 37 -18.21 8.51 16.47
N SER A 38 -18.13 7.38 17.16
CA SER A 38 -18.09 6.06 16.51
C SER A 38 -19.34 5.79 15.67
N LEU A 39 -20.53 6.11 16.20
CA LEU A 39 -21.80 5.95 15.49
C LEU A 39 -21.91 6.86 14.25
N THR A 40 -21.50 8.11 14.37
CA THR A 40 -21.52 9.05 13.22
C THR A 40 -20.54 8.65 12.14
N THR A 41 -19.35 8.20 12.52
CA THR A 41 -18.33 7.70 11.57
C THR A 41 -18.81 6.43 10.88
N PHE A 42 -19.39 5.48 11.64
CA PHE A 42 -19.96 4.27 11.06
C PHE A 42 -21.09 4.59 10.07
N ARG A 43 -22.00 5.50 10.47
CA ARG A 43 -23.10 5.93 9.60
C ARG A 43 -22.59 6.62 8.32
N ALA A 44 -21.63 7.53 8.44
CA ALA A 44 -21.04 8.22 7.29
C ALA A 44 -20.43 7.21 6.31
N ARG A 45 -19.62 6.27 6.80
CA ARG A 45 -19.01 5.23 5.95
C ARG A 45 -20.02 4.28 5.34
N SER A 46 -21.12 3.95 6.07
CA SER A 46 -22.18 3.11 5.54
C SER A 46 -22.97 3.80 4.42
N LEU A 47 -23.04 5.14 4.42
CA LEU A 47 -23.69 5.92 3.38
C LEU A 47 -22.79 6.18 2.15
N GLU A 48 -21.48 6.05 2.29
CA GLU A 48 -20.51 6.19 1.17
C GLU A 48 -20.56 5.03 0.16
N GLY A 49 -21.51 4.11 0.30
CA GLY A 49 -21.81 3.08 -0.70
C GLY A 49 -20.81 1.94 -0.79
N MET A 50 -19.91 1.79 0.18
CA MET A 50 -19.06 0.60 0.28
C MET A 50 -19.86 -0.57 0.87
N HIS A 51 -20.63 -1.23 0.03
CA HIS A 51 -21.43 -2.38 0.43
C HIS A 51 -20.62 -3.67 0.20
N GLY A 52 -20.25 -4.35 1.29
CA GLY A 52 -19.60 -5.64 1.26
C GLY A 52 -18.24 -5.70 1.95
N LEU A 53 -17.66 -6.90 1.95
CA LEU A 53 -16.34 -7.19 2.52
C LEU A 53 -15.21 -7.12 1.46
N ASP A 54 -15.53 -6.75 0.23
CA ASP A 54 -14.54 -6.59 -0.83
C ASP A 54 -13.80 -5.26 -0.67
N GLY A 55 -12.60 -5.33 -0.10
CA GLY A 55 -11.72 -4.18 0.07
C GLY A 55 -11.14 -3.62 -1.24
N THR A 56 -11.43 -4.24 -2.38
CA THR A 56 -10.97 -3.77 -3.71
C THR A 56 -12.08 -3.14 -4.55
N ALA A 57 -13.33 -3.16 -4.08
CA ALA A 57 -14.49 -2.63 -4.81
C ALA A 57 -14.34 -1.13 -5.18
N PHE A 58 -13.71 -0.33 -4.31
CA PHE A 58 -13.45 1.08 -4.59
C PHE A 58 -12.54 1.27 -5.82
N LEU A 59 -11.58 0.36 -6.03
CA LEU A 59 -10.62 0.43 -7.14
C LEU A 59 -11.33 0.31 -8.49
N ASN A 60 -12.37 -0.52 -8.56
CA ASN A 60 -13.18 -0.64 -9.77
C ASN A 60 -13.94 0.66 -10.12
N ASN A 61 -14.26 1.47 -9.12
CA ASN A 61 -14.92 2.77 -9.33
C ASN A 61 -13.92 3.87 -9.68
N GLU A 62 -12.73 3.85 -9.11
CA GLU A 62 -11.69 4.87 -9.35
C GLU A 62 -10.93 4.63 -10.65
N ASP A 63 -10.50 3.40 -10.89
CA ASP A 63 -9.73 2.98 -12.06
C ASP A 63 -10.08 1.53 -12.44
N PRO A 64 -11.12 1.35 -13.28
CA PRO A 64 -11.57 0.02 -13.71
C PRO A 64 -10.48 -0.81 -14.39
N TYR A 65 -9.54 -0.18 -15.09
CA TYR A 65 -8.46 -0.90 -15.76
C TYR A 65 -7.39 -1.38 -14.77
N MET A 66 -7.05 -0.58 -13.76
CA MET A 66 -6.20 -1.02 -12.66
C MET A 66 -6.84 -2.18 -11.89
N TYR A 67 -8.15 -2.12 -11.64
CA TYR A 67 -8.88 -3.22 -11.03
C TYR A 67 -8.75 -4.52 -11.85
N GLN A 68 -8.88 -4.45 -13.18
CA GLN A 68 -8.69 -5.59 -14.07
C GLN A 68 -7.25 -6.13 -14.04
N VAL A 69 -6.24 -5.26 -13.94
CA VAL A 69 -4.83 -5.65 -13.75
C VAL A 69 -4.66 -6.44 -12.45
N VAL A 70 -5.19 -5.93 -11.34
CA VAL A 70 -5.14 -6.58 -10.02
C VAL A 70 -5.80 -7.97 -10.08
N GLU A 71 -7.02 -8.05 -10.64
CA GLU A 71 -7.74 -9.31 -10.78
C GLU A 71 -7.00 -10.30 -11.70
N TRP A 72 -6.42 -9.81 -12.80
CA TRP A 72 -5.63 -10.68 -13.67
C TRP A 72 -4.42 -11.26 -12.95
N VAL A 73 -3.65 -10.42 -12.23
CA VAL A 73 -2.48 -10.87 -11.46
C VAL A 73 -2.91 -11.85 -10.37
N ARG A 74 -3.98 -11.55 -9.63
CA ARG A 74 -4.51 -12.43 -8.58
C ARG A 74 -4.88 -13.83 -9.12
N ASN A 75 -5.54 -13.88 -10.27
CA ASN A 75 -6.11 -15.12 -10.81
C ASN A 75 -5.14 -15.91 -11.70
N ASN A 76 -4.10 -15.29 -12.25
CA ASN A 76 -3.20 -15.92 -13.22
C ASN A 76 -1.76 -16.13 -12.70
N THR A 77 -1.50 -15.81 -11.43
CA THR A 77 -0.16 -15.98 -10.84
C THR A 77 -0.21 -16.67 -9.48
N ASN A 78 0.90 -17.28 -9.08
CA ASN A 78 1.03 -17.88 -7.75
C ASN A 78 1.28 -16.81 -6.68
N PRO A 79 0.94 -17.07 -5.40
CA PRO A 79 1.19 -16.13 -4.30
C PRO A 79 2.64 -15.68 -4.14
N SER A 80 3.61 -16.50 -4.54
CA SER A 80 5.05 -16.19 -4.49
C SER A 80 5.59 -15.47 -5.73
N THR A 81 4.74 -15.19 -6.73
CA THR A 81 5.15 -14.54 -7.97
C THR A 81 5.54 -13.09 -7.71
N VAL A 82 6.77 -12.73 -8.04
CA VAL A 82 7.24 -11.34 -7.91
C VAL A 82 6.77 -10.51 -9.10
N VAL A 83 6.13 -9.38 -8.81
CA VAL A 83 5.67 -8.40 -9.80
C VAL A 83 6.53 -7.15 -9.69
N LEU A 84 6.99 -6.61 -10.82
CA LEU A 84 7.60 -5.29 -10.89
C LEU A 84 6.52 -4.26 -11.23
N GLU A 85 6.41 -3.25 -10.41
CA GLU A 85 5.52 -2.09 -10.58
C GLU A 85 6.19 -0.82 -10.06
N ALA A 86 5.61 0.34 -10.32
CA ALA A 86 6.12 1.61 -9.84
C ALA A 86 6.07 1.69 -8.31
N THR A 87 7.10 2.30 -7.73
CA THR A 87 7.21 2.56 -6.29
C THR A 87 7.19 4.06 -6.00
N GLY A 88 6.75 4.44 -4.81
CA GLY A 88 6.68 5.86 -4.42
C GLY A 88 6.31 6.06 -2.96
N GLY A 89 5.74 7.22 -2.65
CA GLY A 89 5.34 7.61 -1.30
C GLY A 89 4.28 6.69 -0.70
N SER A 90 4.25 6.62 0.64
CA SER A 90 3.26 5.85 1.38
C SER A 90 1.85 6.41 1.19
N TYR A 91 0.86 5.52 1.14
CA TYR A 91 -0.57 5.86 0.97
C TYR A 91 -0.91 6.57 -0.35
N THR A 92 -0.09 6.38 -1.38
CA THR A 92 -0.32 6.89 -2.74
C THR A 92 -0.85 5.80 -3.68
N ASN A 93 -0.98 6.14 -4.97
CA ASN A 93 -1.41 5.21 -6.00
C ASN A 93 -0.33 4.19 -6.43
N TYR A 94 0.88 4.29 -5.88
CA TYR A 94 1.96 3.34 -6.14
C TYR A 94 1.75 2.01 -5.41
N SER A 95 2.34 0.94 -5.92
CA SER A 95 2.30 -0.41 -5.35
C SER A 95 0.88 -0.98 -5.18
N ARG A 96 -0.08 -0.56 -6.01
CA ARG A 96 -1.47 -1.02 -5.96
C ARG A 96 -1.61 -2.47 -6.40
N VAL A 97 -0.84 -2.90 -7.41
CA VAL A 97 -0.96 -4.27 -7.93
C VAL A 97 -0.50 -5.28 -6.90
N SER A 98 0.69 -5.13 -6.34
CA SER A 98 1.20 -6.03 -5.29
C SER A 98 0.30 -6.04 -4.05
N THR A 99 -0.13 -4.86 -3.62
CA THR A 99 -0.97 -4.70 -2.41
C THR A 99 -2.31 -5.40 -2.57
N TYR A 100 -3.03 -5.15 -3.66
CA TYR A 100 -4.38 -5.67 -3.82
C TYR A 100 -4.44 -7.06 -4.45
N ALA A 101 -3.45 -7.48 -5.24
CA ALA A 101 -3.35 -8.85 -5.71
C ALA A 101 -2.71 -9.79 -4.68
N GLY A 102 -2.08 -9.26 -3.62
CA GLY A 102 -1.37 -10.05 -2.62
C GLY A 102 -0.14 -10.76 -3.20
N ARG A 103 0.68 -10.04 -3.98
CA ARG A 103 1.90 -10.56 -4.59
C ARG A 103 3.11 -9.77 -4.11
N PRO A 104 4.28 -10.42 -3.90
CA PRO A 104 5.50 -9.70 -3.61
C PRO A 104 5.90 -8.80 -4.78
N THR A 105 6.49 -7.65 -4.45
CA THR A 105 7.08 -6.72 -5.41
C THR A 105 8.55 -6.45 -5.10
N VAL A 106 9.29 -5.87 -6.05
CA VAL A 106 10.70 -5.51 -5.83
C VAL A 106 10.82 -4.50 -4.71
N LEU A 107 9.93 -3.50 -4.69
CA LEU A 107 9.83 -2.49 -3.64
C LEU A 107 8.40 -1.99 -3.53
N GLY A 108 7.86 -2.01 -2.32
CA GLY A 108 6.58 -1.41 -1.99
C GLY A 108 6.68 0.09 -1.72
N TRP A 109 5.86 0.62 -0.82
CA TRP A 109 5.94 2.00 -0.38
C TRP A 109 7.22 2.24 0.41
N GLN A 110 8.06 3.14 -0.08
CA GLN A 110 9.40 3.40 0.44
C GLN A 110 9.41 3.73 1.94
N GLY A 111 8.50 4.58 2.41
CA GLY A 111 8.42 4.97 3.81
C GLY A 111 8.04 3.80 4.73
N HIS A 112 7.12 2.94 4.32
CA HIS A 112 6.75 1.74 5.06
C HIS A 112 7.87 0.72 5.10
N GLU A 113 8.50 0.45 3.95
CA GLU A 113 9.63 -0.47 3.85
C GLU A 113 10.79 -0.03 4.77
N LEU A 114 11.08 1.27 4.79
CA LEU A 114 12.10 1.84 5.69
C LEU A 114 11.70 1.66 7.15
N GLN A 115 10.47 2.02 7.51
CA GLN A 115 9.98 1.95 8.89
C GLN A 115 10.03 0.53 9.44
N TRP A 116 9.69 -0.47 8.64
CA TRP A 116 9.64 -1.86 9.08
C TRP A 116 11.02 -2.53 9.13
N ARG A 117 12.00 -1.97 8.43
CA ARG A 117 13.39 -2.45 8.43
C ARG A 117 14.31 -1.64 9.33
N LEU A 118 13.78 -0.63 10.05
CA LEU A 118 14.56 0.14 11.02
C LEU A 118 15.22 -0.80 12.04
N GLY A 119 16.55 -0.64 12.20
CA GLY A 119 17.36 -1.50 13.07
C GLY A 119 18.10 -2.65 12.36
N GLN A 120 17.80 -2.90 11.08
CA GLN A 120 18.62 -3.81 10.27
C GLN A 120 19.82 -3.02 9.72
N PRO A 121 21.07 -3.54 9.84
CA PRO A 121 22.27 -2.77 9.49
C PRO A 121 22.33 -2.26 8.05
N ASP A 122 21.78 -3.02 7.11
CA ASP A 122 21.85 -2.72 5.67
C ASP A 122 20.56 -2.16 5.08
N ALA A 123 19.53 -1.92 5.89
CA ALA A 123 18.19 -1.56 5.42
C ALA A 123 18.17 -0.35 4.47
N LEU A 124 18.86 0.72 4.85
CA LEU A 124 18.93 1.94 4.02
C LEU A 124 19.65 1.70 2.68
N ARG A 125 20.72 0.91 2.69
CA ARG A 125 21.47 0.58 1.48
C ARG A 125 20.64 -0.26 0.53
N GLU A 126 20.01 -1.32 1.04
CA GLU A 126 19.14 -2.21 0.25
C GLU A 126 17.93 -1.46 -0.31
N LEU A 127 17.29 -0.62 0.49
CA LEU A 127 16.15 0.19 0.05
C LEU A 127 16.55 1.12 -1.09
N SER A 128 17.66 1.86 -0.92
CA SER A 128 18.18 2.78 -1.94
C SER A 128 18.60 2.05 -3.23
N GLU A 129 19.12 0.83 -3.11
CA GLU A 129 19.45 0.00 -4.26
C GLU A 129 18.21 -0.44 -5.02
N ARG A 130 17.19 -0.96 -4.31
CA ARG A 130 15.91 -1.36 -4.93
C ARG A 130 15.19 -0.18 -5.59
N MET A 131 15.19 1.00 -4.95
CA MET A 131 14.62 2.22 -5.55
C MET A 131 15.29 2.55 -6.88
N ARG A 132 16.64 2.59 -6.90
CA ARG A 132 17.40 2.85 -8.14
C ARG A 132 17.15 1.79 -9.20
N ASP A 133 17.04 0.53 -8.81
CA ASP A 133 16.82 -0.56 -9.75
C ASP A 133 15.42 -0.53 -10.36
N VAL A 134 14.38 -0.20 -9.57
CA VAL A 134 13.03 0.02 -10.10
C VAL A 134 13.03 1.19 -11.09
N SER A 135 13.58 2.35 -10.71
CA SER A 135 13.70 3.50 -11.60
C SER A 135 14.43 3.15 -12.91
N ARG A 136 15.58 2.48 -12.82
CA ARG A 136 16.35 2.03 -13.99
C ARG A 136 15.57 1.09 -14.90
N ALA A 137 14.78 0.17 -14.36
CA ALA A 137 13.96 -0.73 -15.16
C ALA A 137 12.97 0.05 -16.05
N TYR A 138 12.40 1.15 -15.52
CA TYR A 138 11.46 2.00 -16.26
C TYR A 138 12.13 3.12 -17.08
N SER A 139 13.43 3.35 -16.93
CA SER A 139 14.15 4.39 -17.71
C SER A 139 14.51 3.98 -19.15
N GLY A 140 14.27 2.72 -19.52
CA GLY A 140 14.50 2.25 -20.87
C GLY A 140 15.86 1.54 -21.10
N LEU A 141 16.32 0.75 -20.12
CA LEU A 141 17.48 -0.13 -20.25
C LEU A 141 17.46 -0.92 -21.57
N ASP A 142 18.63 -1.24 -22.09
CA ASP A 142 18.74 -2.26 -23.13
C ASP A 142 18.20 -3.62 -22.62
N ARG A 143 17.99 -4.55 -23.55
CA ARG A 143 17.32 -5.81 -23.22
C ARG A 143 18.11 -6.65 -22.21
N ASP A 144 19.43 -6.72 -22.37
CA ASP A 144 20.25 -7.62 -21.54
C ASP A 144 20.38 -7.09 -20.11
N ALA A 145 20.61 -5.79 -19.93
CA ALA A 145 20.61 -5.12 -18.62
C ALA A 145 19.24 -5.23 -17.93
N LEU A 146 18.13 -5.12 -18.67
CA LEU A 146 16.80 -5.35 -18.13
C LEU A 146 16.64 -6.79 -17.63
N LEU A 147 17.02 -7.79 -18.43
CA LEU A 147 16.91 -9.19 -18.04
C LEU A 147 17.78 -9.55 -16.82
N GLU A 148 18.96 -8.97 -16.70
CA GLU A 148 19.81 -9.11 -15.52
C GLU A 148 19.11 -8.58 -14.26
N LEU A 149 18.51 -7.40 -14.33
CA LEU A 149 17.75 -6.81 -13.24
C LEU A 149 16.53 -7.66 -12.86
N LEU A 150 15.78 -8.15 -13.83
CA LEU A 150 14.62 -9.00 -13.59
C LEU A 150 15.02 -10.32 -12.90
N ARG A 151 16.15 -10.93 -13.29
CA ARG A 151 16.70 -12.13 -12.64
C ARG A 151 17.17 -11.86 -11.22
N LYS A 152 17.83 -10.71 -10.97
CA LYS A 152 18.29 -10.30 -9.63
C LYS A 152 17.18 -10.36 -8.59
N TYR A 153 15.97 -9.96 -8.98
CA TYR A 153 14.80 -9.92 -8.10
C TYR A 153 13.79 -11.05 -8.34
N SER A 154 14.11 -12.02 -9.22
CA SER A 154 13.20 -13.11 -9.61
C SER A 154 11.84 -12.59 -10.11
N VAL A 155 11.83 -11.48 -10.82
CA VAL A 155 10.62 -10.86 -11.35
C VAL A 155 10.02 -11.74 -12.44
N SER A 156 8.74 -12.07 -12.30
CA SER A 156 8.00 -12.89 -13.28
C SER A 156 7.10 -12.06 -14.18
N TYR A 157 6.55 -10.96 -13.65
CA TYR A 157 5.67 -10.07 -14.41
C TYR A 157 6.00 -8.62 -14.13
N ILE A 158 5.79 -7.79 -15.13
CA ILE A 158 6.01 -6.34 -15.07
C ILE A 158 4.72 -5.65 -15.48
N VAL A 159 4.30 -4.67 -14.71
CA VAL A 159 3.15 -3.80 -15.03
C VAL A 159 3.66 -2.51 -15.63
N TYR A 160 2.96 -1.99 -16.64
CA TYR A 160 3.17 -0.66 -17.17
C TYR A 160 1.82 0.03 -17.40
N GLY A 161 1.58 1.11 -16.69
CA GLY A 161 0.32 1.85 -16.73
C GLY A 161 0.46 3.30 -16.23
N SER A 162 -0.59 3.83 -15.63
CA SER A 162 -0.65 5.22 -15.16
C SER A 162 0.40 5.53 -14.09
N SER A 163 0.55 4.65 -13.10
CA SER A 163 1.51 4.84 -11.99
C SER A 163 2.96 4.83 -12.49
N GLU A 164 3.29 3.96 -13.43
CA GLU A 164 4.61 3.85 -14.02
C GLU A 164 4.97 5.10 -14.85
N ARG A 165 4.01 5.60 -15.64
CA ARG A 165 4.17 6.87 -16.38
C ARG A 165 4.32 8.06 -15.44
N GLN A 166 3.55 8.09 -14.35
CA GLN A 166 3.68 9.13 -13.33
C GLN A 166 5.07 9.11 -12.70
N MET A 167 5.57 7.94 -12.29
CA MET A 167 6.92 7.80 -11.73
C MET A 167 7.98 8.26 -12.72
N GLN A 168 7.89 7.87 -13.99
CA GLN A 168 8.80 8.36 -15.05
C GLN A 168 8.80 9.88 -15.13
N ALA A 169 7.63 10.51 -15.15
CA ALA A 169 7.51 11.97 -15.22
C ALA A 169 8.08 12.68 -13.97
N GLU A 170 7.84 12.15 -12.77
CA GLU A 170 8.38 12.66 -11.51
C GLU A 170 9.93 12.57 -11.48
N GLU A 171 10.51 11.58 -12.12
CA GLU A 171 11.95 11.37 -12.24
C GLU A 171 12.58 12.09 -13.46
N GLY A 172 11.80 12.83 -14.24
CA GLY A 172 12.26 13.51 -15.44
C GLY A 172 12.56 12.59 -16.62
N ILE A 173 12.01 11.37 -16.59
CA ILE A 173 12.09 10.39 -17.69
C ILE A 173 10.86 10.61 -18.60
N ASP A 174 11.09 10.56 -19.92
CA ASP A 174 9.97 10.65 -20.88
C ASP A 174 8.99 9.48 -20.69
N PRO A 175 7.69 9.76 -20.38
CA PRO A 175 6.71 8.72 -20.08
C PRO A 175 6.35 7.88 -21.31
N ARG A 176 7.13 6.86 -21.58
CA ARG A 176 6.90 5.89 -22.66
C ARG A 176 7.18 4.47 -22.18
N ASP A 177 6.50 3.53 -22.79
CA ASP A 177 6.64 2.11 -22.49
C ASP A 177 8.05 1.59 -22.84
N PRO A 178 8.91 1.31 -21.84
CA PRO A 178 10.28 0.90 -22.06
C PRO A 178 10.42 -0.59 -22.41
N PHE A 179 9.34 -1.37 -22.30
CA PHE A 179 9.33 -2.83 -22.48
C PHE A 179 8.85 -3.26 -23.85
N LYS A 180 8.22 -2.36 -24.59
CA LYS A 180 7.71 -2.61 -25.94
C LYS A 180 8.83 -3.09 -26.87
N GLY A 181 8.65 -4.25 -27.49
CA GLY A 181 9.63 -4.89 -28.36
C GLY A 181 10.76 -5.64 -27.62
N LYS A 182 10.85 -5.54 -26.30
CA LYS A 182 11.85 -6.24 -25.47
C LYS A 182 11.27 -7.43 -24.74
N LEU A 183 10.01 -7.34 -24.29
CA LEU A 183 9.29 -8.36 -23.53
C LEU A 183 7.97 -8.72 -24.21
N ILE A 184 7.42 -9.85 -23.82
CA ILE A 184 6.13 -10.34 -24.34
C ILE A 184 5.00 -9.78 -23.47
N ALA A 185 4.10 -9.00 -24.08
CA ALA A 185 2.87 -8.58 -23.45
C ALA A 185 1.91 -9.79 -23.35
N VAL A 186 1.46 -10.11 -22.15
CA VAL A 186 0.56 -11.24 -21.87
C VAL A 186 -0.86 -10.80 -21.59
N ALA A 187 -1.08 -9.56 -21.17
CA ALA A 187 -2.41 -8.99 -21.01
C ALA A 187 -2.39 -7.46 -21.22
N ARG A 188 -3.56 -6.91 -21.57
CA ARG A 188 -3.74 -5.47 -21.78
C ARG A 188 -5.15 -5.06 -21.33
N PHE A 189 -5.23 -3.99 -20.55
CA PHE A 189 -6.48 -3.42 -20.02
C PHE A 189 -6.42 -1.90 -20.18
N GLY A 190 -7.15 -1.38 -21.18
CA GLY A 190 -7.02 0.03 -21.55
C GLY A 190 -5.57 0.37 -21.89
N ASP A 191 -4.98 1.28 -21.14
CA ASP A 191 -3.60 1.73 -21.29
C ASP A 191 -2.59 1.00 -20.36
N TYR A 192 -3.07 0.01 -19.59
CA TYR A 192 -2.24 -0.89 -18.80
C TYR A 192 -1.81 -2.10 -19.60
N ILE A 193 -0.55 -2.49 -19.43
CA ILE A 193 0.05 -3.65 -20.08
C ILE A 193 0.76 -4.49 -19.03
N ILE A 194 0.54 -5.81 -19.08
CA ILE A 194 1.28 -6.77 -18.28
C ILE A 194 2.26 -7.51 -19.19
N TYR A 195 3.54 -7.41 -18.86
CA TYR A 195 4.61 -8.13 -19.52
C TYR A 195 5.05 -9.33 -18.71
N LYS A 196 5.48 -10.39 -19.41
CA LYS A 196 6.08 -11.56 -18.79
C LYS A 196 7.59 -11.49 -18.93
N SER A 197 8.30 -11.74 -17.82
CA SER A 197 9.74 -12.00 -17.82
C SER A 197 10.03 -13.35 -18.48
N PRO A 198 11.12 -13.46 -19.26
CA PRO A 198 11.54 -14.74 -19.85
C PRO A 198 11.87 -15.81 -18.82
#